data_c6c311d4930f0030384fc777bb17b971
#
_entry.id   c6c311d4930f0030384fc777bb17b971
#
_cell.length_a   1.000
_cell.length_b   1.000
_cell.length_c   1.000
_cell.angle_alpha   90.00
_cell.angle_beta   90.00
_cell.angle_gamma   90.00
#
_symmetry.space_group_name_H-M   'P 1'
#
loop_
_entity.id
_entity.type
_entity.pdbx_description
1 polymer ?
#
loop_
_entity_poly.entity_id
_entity_poly.type
_entity_poly.pdbx_seq_one_letter_code
_entity_poly.pdbx_strand_id
1 'polypeptide(L)'
;MNKTASLVAVCMLFVVACTATPEQRPQPTGLTFIHLNDTYRVGAVEDGTAGGFGRVVTLIRDLQAEGRDVRILHGGDFLYPSLESQLWNGMQIVDAFNFMDAVAPMYVVAGNHEFDPRTPDHLVEAVRASKFDWVGGNYRFETGEPDVDRALHERFLFEAGGRTIGIFGLLLHVNDGGNDRDYVPTEPDYFGHAERAIRALDAAGADLIIGLTHVHLWTDVEIATLRAEYPQFMFIVGGHEHEPEYSELRDDRAAVMKGASNARRIWRIDVSFAADGRPVIDTQIIDVDETIAPDAAYAKIEDKWRGRLLERFPFLTARVGEAAVPLDAREVTIRNEESNWGNFVVDQMRGAFGKPEADLAFINSGTLRIDDYIIGDIAFEDIGRTFGFSSYLRHMTMTGEQFRDVLEAGYRGTGPSKGYFPQVSGFRICVDRSRPEGDRIVSLQLPHDDQWQDIGDEREYSVVVPDFLYRGGDGYAFPQDRDASRPGSELVYLVFDAIINAQAEGRAIGAPVDPENPRIVILDEPGSRCWPDT
;
A
#
# COMPACT_ATOMS: atom_id res chain seq x y z
N MET A 1 15.86 102.16 23.82
CA MET A 1 16.52 101.26 22.90
C MET A 1 16.58 99.89 23.55
N ASN A 2 15.54 99.09 23.36
CA ASN A 2 15.40 97.77 23.97
C ASN A 2 15.78 96.71 22.97
N LYS A 3 16.70 95.86 23.36
CA LYS A 3 17.01 94.63 22.57
C LYS A 3 16.31 93.47 23.30
N THR A 4 15.32 92.94 22.65
CA THR A 4 14.65 91.67 22.98
C THR A 4 15.46 90.47 22.45
N ALA A 5 15.90 89.60 23.37
CA ALA A 5 16.53 88.33 23.02
C ALA A 5 15.45 87.19 22.95
N SER A 6 15.28 86.61 21.85
CA SER A 6 14.41 85.43 21.71
C SER A 6 15.18 84.14 22.03
N LEU A 7 14.65 83.41 23.04
CA LEU A 7 15.13 82.09 23.42
C LEU A 7 14.44 81.03 22.49
N VAL A 8 15.20 80.34 21.71
CA VAL A 8 14.70 79.13 20.92
C VAL A 8 14.93 77.90 21.78
N ALA A 9 13.84 77.31 22.21
CA ALA A 9 13.87 76.00 22.89
C ALA A 9 13.89 74.90 21.87
N VAL A 10 14.98 74.11 21.81
CA VAL A 10 15.10 72.89 21.00
C VAL A 10 14.56 71.74 21.82
N CYS A 11 13.38 71.22 21.44
CA CYS A 11 12.87 69.99 21.99
C CYS A 11 13.56 68.83 21.26
N MET A 12 14.47 68.09 21.91
CA MET A 12 14.95 66.77 21.43
C MET A 12 13.90 65.71 21.74
N LEU A 13 13.24 65.21 20.72
CA LEU A 13 12.44 63.99 20.80
C LEU A 13 13.40 62.77 20.81
N PHE A 14 13.50 62.08 21.95
CA PHE A 14 14.09 60.76 22.04
C PHE A 14 13.08 59.73 21.49
N VAL A 15 13.31 59.21 20.27
CA VAL A 15 12.63 58.05 19.74
C VAL A 15 13.31 56.82 20.36
N VAL A 16 12.67 56.22 21.38
CA VAL A 16 13.05 54.88 21.87
C VAL A 16 12.58 53.86 20.85
N ALA A 17 13.48 53.41 19.98
CA ALA A 17 13.25 52.26 19.11
C ALA A 17 13.25 51.00 20.02
N CYS A 18 12.06 50.47 20.31
CA CYS A 18 11.93 49.10 20.81
C CYS A 18 12.38 48.16 19.70
N THR A 19 13.63 47.72 19.72
CA THR A 19 14.06 46.54 18.96
C THR A 19 13.46 45.31 19.64
N ALA A 20 12.36 44.80 19.08
CA ALA A 20 11.89 43.47 19.44
C ALA A 20 13.00 42.48 19.04
N THR A 21 13.64 41.88 20.03
CA THR A 21 14.49 40.72 19.84
C THR A 21 13.63 39.65 19.16
N PRO A 22 14.07 39.04 18.04
CA PRO A 22 13.35 37.91 17.47
C PRO A 22 13.24 36.85 18.57
N GLU A 23 12.03 36.42 18.85
CA GLU A 23 11.76 35.29 19.71
C GLU A 23 12.48 34.08 19.08
N GLN A 24 13.61 33.66 19.67
CA GLN A 24 14.30 32.46 19.27
C GLN A 24 13.31 31.31 19.51
N ARG A 25 12.80 30.72 18.44
CA ARG A 25 12.07 29.47 18.56
C ARG A 25 12.93 28.48 19.33
N PRO A 26 12.38 27.79 20.35
CA PRO A 26 13.11 26.75 21.05
C PRO A 26 13.74 25.80 20.03
N GLN A 27 15.01 25.46 20.18
CA GLN A 27 15.64 24.44 19.35
C GLN A 27 14.89 23.12 19.58
N PRO A 28 14.56 22.36 18.52
CA PRO A 28 13.86 21.08 18.65
C PRO A 28 14.58 20.17 19.66
N THR A 29 13.83 19.58 20.59
CA THR A 29 14.37 18.74 21.66
C THR A 29 14.68 17.31 21.21
N GLY A 30 14.35 16.94 19.97
CA GLY A 30 14.61 15.63 19.38
C GLY A 30 14.11 15.56 17.95
N LEU A 31 14.65 14.60 17.19
CA LEU A 31 14.23 14.29 15.83
C LEU A 31 13.23 13.11 15.87
N THR A 32 12.16 13.20 15.12
CA THR A 32 11.16 12.14 14.98
C THR A 32 10.85 11.90 13.53
N PHE A 33 10.86 10.63 13.11
CA PHE A 33 10.33 10.22 11.83
C PHE A 33 8.95 9.58 12.01
N ILE A 34 8.01 9.96 11.13
CA ILE A 34 6.73 9.30 10.96
C ILE A 34 6.80 8.55 9.64
N HIS A 35 6.62 7.23 9.70
CA HIS A 35 6.64 6.37 8.52
C HIS A 35 5.27 5.80 8.23
N LEU A 36 4.88 5.88 6.95
CA LEU A 36 3.69 5.27 6.37
C LEU A 36 4.00 4.76 4.96
N ASN A 37 3.18 3.86 4.44
CA ASN A 37 3.38 3.20 3.15
C ASN A 37 2.06 2.74 2.54
N ASP A 38 2.05 2.44 1.23
CA ASP A 38 0.94 1.80 0.53
C ASP A 38 -0.40 2.54 0.77
N THR A 39 -0.44 3.83 0.42
CA THR A 39 -1.57 4.69 0.75
C THR A 39 -2.33 5.12 -0.50
N TYR A 40 -3.47 4.52 -0.75
CA TYR A 40 -4.26 4.67 -1.97
C TYR A 40 -5.44 5.62 -1.81
N ARG A 41 -5.79 5.98 -0.58
CA ARG A 41 -6.95 6.79 -0.22
C ARG A 41 -6.53 8.10 0.47
N VAL A 42 -7.18 9.20 0.08
CA VAL A 42 -6.96 10.52 0.71
C VAL A 42 -7.57 10.57 2.12
N GLY A 43 -8.72 9.93 2.31
CA GLY A 43 -9.42 9.83 3.58
C GLY A 43 -9.22 8.49 4.29
N ALA A 44 -9.91 8.33 5.41
CA ALA A 44 -9.93 7.11 6.19
C ALA A 44 -10.62 5.95 5.46
N VAL A 45 -10.33 4.72 5.89
CA VAL A 45 -10.92 3.44 5.45
C VAL A 45 -11.71 2.79 6.59
N GLU A 46 -12.28 1.62 6.36
CA GLU A 46 -13.09 0.86 7.33
C GLU A 46 -14.22 1.72 7.90
N ASP A 47 -15.11 2.21 7.03
CA ASP A 47 -16.19 3.15 7.36
C ASP A 47 -15.71 4.42 8.09
N GLY A 48 -14.49 4.84 7.82
CA GLY A 48 -13.89 6.03 8.42
C GLY A 48 -13.30 5.80 9.82
N THR A 49 -13.24 4.55 10.29
CA THR A 49 -12.72 4.24 11.64
C THR A 49 -11.20 4.06 11.67
N ALA A 50 -10.55 3.73 10.56
CA ALA A 50 -9.13 3.46 10.49
C ALA A 50 -8.39 4.31 9.45
N GLY A 51 -7.12 4.61 9.70
CA GLY A 51 -6.25 5.34 8.79
C GLY A 51 -6.63 6.82 8.58
N GLY A 52 -6.23 7.35 7.43
CA GLY A 52 -6.51 8.71 6.99
C GLY A 52 -5.42 9.73 7.33
N PHE A 53 -4.96 10.47 6.31
CA PHE A 53 -3.88 11.45 6.47
C PHE A 53 -4.22 12.62 7.42
N GLY A 54 -5.51 12.97 7.54
CA GLY A 54 -5.93 14.02 8.49
C GLY A 54 -5.56 13.69 9.93
N ARG A 55 -5.66 12.42 10.35
CA ARG A 55 -5.24 11.94 11.66
C ARG A 55 -3.71 11.93 11.80
N VAL A 56 -3.00 11.51 10.74
CA VAL A 56 -1.52 11.57 10.71
C VAL A 56 -1.02 13.01 10.86
N VAL A 57 -1.66 13.97 10.20
CA VAL A 57 -1.34 15.41 10.34
C VAL A 57 -1.54 15.89 11.79
N THR A 58 -2.61 15.44 12.45
CA THR A 58 -2.83 15.76 13.88
C THR A 58 -1.67 15.25 14.74
N LEU A 59 -1.28 13.98 14.58
CA LEU A 59 -0.13 13.38 15.30
C LEU A 59 1.17 14.16 15.06
N ILE A 60 1.44 14.57 13.82
CA ILE A 60 2.62 15.36 13.48
C ILE A 60 2.59 16.72 14.20
N ARG A 61 1.45 17.41 14.21
CA ARG A 61 1.30 18.70 14.88
C ARG A 61 1.46 18.60 16.39
N ASP A 62 0.95 17.54 17.00
CA ASP A 62 1.09 17.29 18.44
C ASP A 62 2.57 17.09 18.80
N LEU A 63 3.31 16.29 18.02
CA LEU A 63 4.75 16.11 18.19
C LEU A 63 5.53 17.42 18.00
N GLN A 64 5.14 18.24 17.02
CA GLN A 64 5.74 19.58 16.83
C GLN A 64 5.43 20.53 18.00
N ALA A 65 4.23 20.44 18.58
CA ALA A 65 3.86 21.20 19.76
C ALA A 65 4.66 20.78 21.02
N GLU A 66 5.09 19.51 21.08
CA GLU A 66 6.05 19.01 22.08
C GLU A 66 7.50 19.49 21.83
N GLY A 67 7.74 20.22 20.74
CA GLY A 67 9.07 20.74 20.38
C GLY A 67 9.93 19.76 19.60
N ARG A 68 9.36 18.76 18.93
CA ARG A 68 10.09 17.81 18.09
C ARG A 68 10.28 18.32 16.67
N ASP A 69 11.43 18.00 16.06
CA ASP A 69 11.67 18.15 14.63
C ASP A 69 11.13 16.91 13.92
N VAL A 70 10.01 17.04 13.22
CA VAL A 70 9.31 15.88 12.60
C VAL A 70 9.62 15.82 11.11
N ARG A 71 9.89 14.60 10.61
CA ARG A 71 10.06 14.28 9.19
C ARG A 71 9.15 13.13 8.82
N ILE A 72 8.70 13.10 7.55
CA ILE A 72 7.81 12.06 7.03
C ILE A 72 8.59 11.20 6.04
N LEU A 73 8.48 9.88 6.19
CA LEU A 73 9.05 8.88 5.28
C LEU A 73 7.90 8.06 4.70
N HIS A 74 7.78 8.03 3.37
CA HIS A 74 6.74 7.24 2.70
C HIS A 74 7.35 6.11 1.88
N GLY A 75 6.97 4.88 2.20
CA GLY A 75 7.50 3.64 1.66
C GLY A 75 6.96 3.21 0.29
N GLY A 76 6.44 4.14 -0.53
CA GLY A 76 5.97 3.86 -1.90
C GLY A 76 4.53 3.35 -1.99
N ASP A 77 4.04 3.14 -3.21
CA ASP A 77 2.69 2.74 -3.58
C ASP A 77 1.62 3.72 -3.11
N PHE A 78 1.49 4.83 -3.83
CA PHE A 78 0.52 5.88 -3.50
C PHE A 78 -0.19 6.48 -4.73
N LEU A 79 0.41 6.46 -5.93
CA LEU A 79 -0.26 6.99 -7.12
C LEU A 79 -1.37 6.08 -7.61
N TYR A 80 -1.17 4.76 -7.55
CA TYR A 80 -2.08 3.70 -7.99
C TYR A 80 -2.07 2.54 -6.99
N PRO A 81 -3.10 1.68 -7.04
CA PRO A 81 -4.38 1.80 -7.72
C PRO A 81 -5.46 2.41 -6.82
N SER A 82 -6.33 3.23 -7.41
CA SER A 82 -7.59 3.62 -6.79
C SER A 82 -8.58 4.11 -7.85
N LEU A 83 -9.87 4.23 -7.50
CA LEU A 83 -10.86 4.83 -8.38
C LEU A 83 -10.47 6.25 -8.78
N GLU A 84 -10.04 7.05 -7.81
CA GLU A 84 -9.61 8.43 -8.01
C GLU A 84 -8.34 8.51 -8.88
N SER A 85 -7.42 7.57 -8.71
CA SER A 85 -6.16 7.52 -9.48
C SER A 85 -6.41 7.23 -10.96
N GLN A 86 -7.37 6.37 -11.29
CA GLN A 86 -7.78 6.12 -12.67
C GLN A 86 -8.36 7.38 -13.35
N LEU A 87 -8.93 8.30 -12.57
CA LEU A 87 -9.54 9.52 -13.06
C LEU A 87 -8.58 10.70 -13.12
N TRP A 88 -7.62 10.77 -12.21
CA TRP A 88 -6.75 11.92 -12.01
C TRP A 88 -5.28 11.59 -11.84
N ASN A 89 -4.84 10.43 -12.33
CA ASN A 89 -3.42 10.04 -12.37
C ASN A 89 -2.70 10.12 -11.00
N GLY A 90 -3.41 9.83 -9.89
CA GLY A 90 -2.84 9.91 -8.54
C GLY A 90 -2.72 11.33 -7.96
N MET A 91 -3.18 12.36 -8.70
CA MET A 91 -3.03 13.76 -8.29
C MET A 91 -3.73 14.12 -6.98
N GLN A 92 -4.73 13.35 -6.56
CA GLN A 92 -5.38 13.50 -5.25
C GLN A 92 -4.39 13.19 -4.11
N ILE A 93 -3.53 12.19 -4.27
CA ILE A 93 -2.51 11.84 -3.28
C ILE A 93 -1.35 12.84 -3.33
N VAL A 94 -0.92 13.27 -4.52
CA VAL A 94 0.10 14.32 -4.66
C VAL A 94 -0.32 15.61 -3.94
N ASP A 95 -1.59 16.00 -4.04
CA ASP A 95 -2.13 17.18 -3.34
C ASP A 95 -2.13 16.98 -1.81
N ALA A 96 -2.49 15.78 -1.34
CA ALA A 96 -2.43 15.40 0.07
C ALA A 96 -0.98 15.42 0.59
N PHE A 97 -0.04 14.83 -0.12
CA PHE A 97 1.37 14.80 0.25
C PHE A 97 2.00 16.19 0.23
N ASN A 98 1.65 17.05 -0.73
CA ASN A 98 2.08 18.45 -0.73
C ASN A 98 1.58 19.23 0.51
N PHE A 99 0.37 18.89 1.01
CA PHE A 99 -0.11 19.45 2.26
C PHE A 99 0.70 18.93 3.46
N MET A 100 0.98 17.62 3.49
CA MET A 100 1.77 17.00 4.56
C MET A 100 3.21 17.51 4.57
N ASP A 101 3.84 17.66 3.41
CA ASP A 101 5.19 18.23 3.25
C ASP A 101 5.27 19.67 3.77
N ALA A 102 4.22 20.47 3.56
CA ALA A 102 4.14 21.82 4.12
C ALA A 102 4.00 21.83 5.66
N VAL A 103 3.59 20.72 6.28
CA VAL A 103 3.54 20.55 7.73
C VAL A 103 4.87 20.02 8.28
N ALA A 104 5.45 19.02 7.64
CA ALA A 104 6.74 18.42 7.99
C ALA A 104 7.41 17.90 6.70
N PRO A 105 8.71 18.18 6.44
CA PRO A 105 9.40 17.74 5.23
C PRO A 105 9.23 16.25 5.00
N MET A 106 8.93 15.88 3.74
CA MET A 106 8.54 14.54 3.36
C MET A 106 9.47 13.97 2.28
N TYR A 107 9.87 12.73 2.46
CA TYR A 107 10.70 11.96 1.54
C TYR A 107 9.95 10.71 1.11
N VAL A 108 9.92 10.41 -0.18
CA VAL A 108 9.20 9.27 -0.74
C VAL A 108 10.12 8.39 -1.58
N VAL A 109 9.92 7.09 -1.52
CA VAL A 109 10.40 6.14 -2.54
C VAL A 109 9.23 5.76 -3.42
N ALA A 110 9.45 5.45 -4.69
CA ALA A 110 8.42 4.85 -5.51
C ALA A 110 8.19 3.39 -5.10
N GLY A 111 6.96 2.91 -5.19
CA GLY A 111 6.64 1.49 -5.20
C GLY A 111 6.36 0.97 -6.61
N ASN A 112 5.97 -0.28 -6.74
CA ASN A 112 5.72 -0.87 -8.06
C ASN A 112 4.45 -0.32 -8.72
N HIS A 113 3.48 0.13 -7.94
CA HIS A 113 2.22 0.68 -8.45
C HIS A 113 2.33 2.11 -8.97
N GLU A 114 3.39 2.86 -8.69
CA GLU A 114 3.66 4.12 -9.37
C GLU A 114 3.82 3.95 -10.88
N PHE A 115 4.05 2.71 -11.35
CA PHE A 115 4.34 2.40 -12.75
C PHE A 115 3.26 1.51 -13.42
N ASP A 116 2.07 1.42 -12.84
CA ASP A 116 0.94 0.67 -13.41
C ASP A 116 0.54 1.15 -14.81
N PRO A 117 0.41 2.46 -15.12
CA PRO A 117 0.14 2.94 -16.45
C PRO A 117 1.27 2.63 -17.45
N ARG A 118 0.88 2.40 -18.71
CA ARG A 118 1.83 2.02 -19.77
C ARG A 118 2.72 3.16 -20.27
N THR A 119 2.27 4.41 -20.08
CA THR A 119 2.99 5.62 -20.52
C THR A 119 3.38 6.44 -19.29
N PRO A 120 4.45 7.25 -19.37
CA PRO A 120 4.94 8.02 -18.24
C PRO A 120 4.13 9.28 -17.90
N ASP A 121 3.07 9.62 -18.64
CA ASP A 121 2.37 10.91 -18.52
C ASP A 121 1.93 11.20 -17.07
N HIS A 122 1.38 10.21 -16.37
CA HIS A 122 0.95 10.31 -14.99
C HIS A 122 2.13 10.59 -14.04
N LEU A 123 3.27 9.92 -14.24
CA LEU A 123 4.49 10.12 -13.45
C LEU A 123 5.06 11.51 -13.68
N VAL A 124 5.08 11.97 -14.94
CA VAL A 124 5.50 13.33 -15.30
C VAL A 124 4.63 14.38 -14.60
N GLU A 125 3.31 14.21 -14.61
CA GLU A 125 2.38 15.10 -13.93
C GLU A 125 2.61 15.10 -12.41
N ALA A 126 2.71 13.91 -11.81
CA ALA A 126 2.91 13.74 -10.37
C ALA A 126 4.23 14.35 -9.90
N VAL A 127 5.36 14.03 -10.54
CA VAL A 127 6.69 14.53 -10.15
C VAL A 127 6.77 16.06 -10.31
N ARG A 128 6.24 16.64 -11.38
CA ARG A 128 6.20 18.10 -11.57
C ARG A 128 5.35 18.82 -10.53
N ALA A 129 4.30 18.18 -10.05
CA ALA A 129 3.42 18.74 -9.03
C ALA A 129 3.93 18.51 -7.61
N SER A 130 4.82 17.56 -7.38
CA SER A 130 5.38 17.23 -6.07
C SER A 130 6.19 18.38 -5.49
N LYS A 131 6.02 18.63 -4.18
CA LYS A 131 6.85 19.53 -3.38
C LYS A 131 7.77 18.75 -2.44
N PHE A 132 7.51 17.49 -2.26
CA PHE A 132 8.29 16.52 -1.51
C PHE A 132 9.40 15.91 -2.36
N ASP A 133 10.40 15.32 -1.70
CA ASP A 133 11.59 14.77 -2.35
C ASP A 133 11.43 13.28 -2.71
N TRP A 134 11.76 12.92 -3.94
CA TRP A 134 11.79 11.54 -4.43
C TRP A 134 13.19 10.94 -4.25
N VAL A 135 13.28 9.75 -3.63
CA VAL A 135 14.55 9.06 -3.33
C VAL A 135 14.55 7.67 -3.98
N GLY A 136 15.63 7.32 -4.68
CA GLY A 136 15.76 5.99 -5.29
C GLY A 136 17.13 5.72 -5.88
N GLY A 137 17.72 4.56 -5.57
CA GLY A 137 19.10 4.22 -5.91
C GLY A 137 19.26 3.09 -6.94
N ASN A 138 18.32 2.16 -7.04
CA ASN A 138 18.37 1.05 -7.99
C ASN A 138 17.44 1.23 -9.19
N TYR A 139 16.86 2.40 -9.36
CA TYR A 139 16.00 2.75 -10.50
C TYR A 139 16.22 4.21 -10.90
N ARG A 140 15.76 4.56 -12.08
CA ARG A 140 15.80 5.92 -12.60
C ARG A 140 14.55 6.20 -13.44
N PHE A 141 14.20 7.47 -13.54
CA PHE A 141 13.17 7.90 -14.47
C PHE A 141 13.78 8.13 -15.85
N GLU A 142 13.21 7.53 -16.87
CA GLU A 142 13.54 7.72 -18.30
C GLU A 142 12.27 8.12 -19.07
N THR A 143 11.59 9.14 -18.57
CA THR A 143 10.33 9.64 -19.11
C THR A 143 10.51 10.42 -20.43
N GLY A 144 11.74 10.84 -20.71
CA GLY A 144 12.07 11.77 -21.81
C GLY A 144 11.91 13.25 -21.45
N GLU A 145 11.51 13.55 -20.20
CA GLU A 145 11.34 14.89 -19.66
C GLU A 145 12.50 15.19 -18.69
N PRO A 146 13.51 15.97 -19.10
CA PRO A 146 14.76 16.10 -18.33
C PRO A 146 14.62 16.72 -16.94
N ASP A 147 13.56 17.48 -16.65
CA ASP A 147 13.25 18.01 -15.33
C ASP A 147 12.73 16.92 -14.40
N VAL A 148 11.91 16.01 -14.90
CA VAL A 148 11.37 14.84 -14.19
C VAL A 148 12.46 13.80 -13.96
N ASP A 149 13.23 13.47 -15.00
CA ASP A 149 14.29 12.46 -14.95
C ASP A 149 15.40 12.82 -13.92
N ARG A 150 15.57 14.12 -13.62
CA ARG A 150 16.51 14.61 -12.60
C ARG A 150 15.91 14.84 -11.21
N ALA A 151 14.61 14.69 -11.04
CA ALA A 151 13.95 14.90 -9.75
C ALA A 151 14.17 13.75 -8.77
N LEU A 152 14.59 12.58 -9.24
CA LEU A 152 14.90 11.44 -8.41
C LEU A 152 16.33 11.57 -7.84
N HIS A 153 16.42 11.57 -6.52
CA HIS A 153 17.71 11.60 -5.81
C HIS A 153 18.17 10.18 -5.50
N GLU A 154 19.34 9.77 -6.01
CA GLU A 154 19.93 8.46 -5.70
C GLU A 154 20.09 8.26 -4.18
N ARG A 155 20.43 9.33 -3.48
CA ARG A 155 20.51 9.44 -2.02
C ARG A 155 20.32 10.89 -1.61
N PHE A 156 19.84 11.11 -0.42
CA PHE A 156 19.56 12.45 0.09
C PHE A 156 20.29 12.71 1.41
N LEU A 157 20.86 13.91 1.57
CA LEU A 157 21.51 14.36 2.79
C LEU A 157 20.86 15.64 3.26
N PHE A 158 20.52 15.74 4.53
CA PHE A 158 19.96 16.94 5.13
C PHE A 158 20.40 17.11 6.58
N GLU A 159 20.28 18.32 7.09
CA GLU A 159 20.57 18.64 8.49
C GLU A 159 19.29 18.64 9.31
N ALA A 160 19.29 17.91 10.44
CA ALA A 160 18.20 17.91 11.41
C ALA A 160 18.76 17.77 12.83
N GLY A 161 18.30 18.62 13.77
CA GLY A 161 18.79 18.60 15.16
C GLY A 161 20.31 18.82 15.31
N GLY A 162 20.96 19.49 14.34
CA GLY A 162 22.42 19.70 14.31
C GLY A 162 23.21 18.45 13.94
N ARG A 163 22.59 17.51 13.23
CA ARG A 163 23.16 16.25 12.75
C ARG A 163 22.91 16.07 11.26
N THR A 164 23.84 15.42 10.58
CA THR A 164 23.72 15.08 9.17
C THR A 164 23.00 13.75 9.03
N ILE A 165 21.85 13.75 8.37
CA ILE A 165 21.01 12.56 8.14
C ILE A 165 21.11 12.16 6.68
N GLY A 166 21.40 10.88 6.42
CA GLY A 166 21.45 10.30 5.09
C GLY A 166 20.30 9.34 4.83
N ILE A 167 19.64 9.47 3.68
CA ILE A 167 18.58 8.55 3.22
C ILE A 167 19.00 7.97 1.87
N PHE A 168 18.80 6.66 1.68
CA PHE A 168 18.83 6.01 0.36
C PHE A 168 17.51 5.31 0.08
N GLY A 169 17.14 5.16 -1.21
CA GLY A 169 15.90 4.51 -1.62
C GLY A 169 16.13 3.27 -2.46
N LEU A 170 15.24 2.26 -2.34
CA LEU A 170 15.22 1.07 -3.19
C LEU A 170 13.80 0.72 -3.59
N LEU A 171 13.63 0.34 -4.86
CA LEU A 171 12.38 -0.10 -5.46
C LEU A 171 12.45 -1.58 -5.83
N LEU A 172 11.36 -2.31 -5.64
CA LEU A 172 11.18 -3.67 -6.17
C LEU A 172 11.40 -3.68 -7.68
N HIS A 173 12.12 -4.68 -8.17
CA HIS A 173 12.33 -4.82 -9.61
C HIS A 173 10.99 -5.06 -10.32
N VAL A 174 10.63 -4.16 -11.25
CA VAL A 174 9.29 -4.12 -11.85
C VAL A 174 8.96 -5.34 -12.69
N ASN A 175 9.97 -6.09 -13.13
CA ASN A 175 9.78 -7.33 -13.91
C ASN A 175 9.21 -8.50 -13.09
N ASP A 176 9.27 -8.46 -11.77
CA ASP A 176 8.77 -9.51 -10.89
C ASP A 176 7.23 -9.58 -10.85
N GLY A 177 6.54 -8.56 -11.39
CA GLY A 177 5.08 -8.49 -11.44
C GLY A 177 4.47 -8.34 -12.84
N GLY A 178 5.24 -8.47 -13.92
CA GLY A 178 4.74 -8.28 -15.29
C GLY A 178 4.49 -6.82 -15.69
N ASN A 179 5.02 -5.89 -14.93
CA ASN A 179 4.88 -4.44 -15.13
C ASN A 179 6.16 -3.78 -15.68
N ASP A 180 6.92 -4.50 -16.52
CA ASP A 180 8.09 -3.92 -17.18
C ASP A 180 7.72 -2.64 -17.94
N ARG A 181 8.40 -1.54 -17.60
CA ARG A 181 8.18 -0.23 -18.19
C ARG A 181 9.52 0.35 -18.65
N ASP A 182 9.61 0.62 -19.94
CA ASP A 182 10.80 1.22 -20.55
C ASP A 182 11.19 2.57 -19.92
N TYR A 183 10.21 3.27 -19.30
CA TYR A 183 10.45 4.60 -18.69
C TYR A 183 10.90 4.55 -17.22
N VAL A 184 11.07 3.34 -16.64
CA VAL A 184 11.59 3.15 -15.27
C VAL A 184 12.46 1.90 -15.20
N PRO A 185 13.63 1.90 -15.84
CA PRO A 185 14.56 0.79 -15.71
C PRO A 185 15.00 0.62 -14.25
N THR A 186 14.91 -0.62 -13.77
CA THR A 186 15.25 -1.04 -12.41
C THR A 186 16.35 -2.09 -12.43
N GLU A 187 17.17 -2.13 -11.37
CA GLU A 187 18.24 -3.09 -11.22
C GLU A 187 17.99 -3.98 -9.98
N PRO A 188 18.02 -5.33 -10.10
CA PRO A 188 17.69 -6.25 -9.00
C PRO A 188 18.82 -6.47 -7.98
N ASP A 189 19.99 -5.86 -8.14
CA ASP A 189 21.09 -5.92 -7.17
C ASP A 189 20.83 -5.02 -5.95
N TYR A 190 19.80 -5.34 -5.17
CA TYR A 190 19.36 -4.53 -4.03
C TYR A 190 20.47 -4.35 -2.99
N PHE A 191 21.14 -5.45 -2.60
CA PHE A 191 22.19 -5.44 -1.61
C PHE A 191 23.38 -4.58 -2.05
N GLY A 192 23.86 -4.75 -3.29
CA GLY A 192 24.97 -3.96 -3.82
C GLY A 192 24.63 -2.48 -3.97
N HIS A 193 23.38 -2.12 -4.32
CA HIS A 193 22.91 -0.72 -4.33
C HIS A 193 22.89 -0.12 -2.92
N ALA A 194 22.33 -0.83 -1.94
CA ALA A 194 22.33 -0.41 -0.54
C ALA A 194 23.74 -0.19 0.00
N GLU A 195 24.66 -1.14 -0.21
CA GLU A 195 26.04 -1.04 0.24
C GLU A 195 26.76 0.18 -0.36
N ARG A 196 26.62 0.40 -1.68
CA ARG A 196 27.22 1.58 -2.34
C ARG A 196 26.65 2.89 -1.79
N ALA A 197 25.33 2.96 -1.57
CA ALA A 197 24.68 4.14 -1.03
C ALA A 197 25.09 4.41 0.42
N ILE A 198 25.06 3.41 1.30
CA ILE A 198 25.46 3.51 2.71
C ILE A 198 26.92 3.96 2.81
N ARG A 199 27.83 3.33 2.06
CA ARG A 199 29.25 3.73 2.03
C ARG A 199 29.45 5.16 1.57
N ALA A 200 28.66 5.64 0.59
CA ALA A 200 28.76 7.00 0.11
C ALA A 200 28.22 8.01 1.12
N LEU A 201 27.14 7.67 1.84
CA LEU A 201 26.56 8.50 2.92
C LEU A 201 27.51 8.57 4.13
N ASP A 202 28.13 7.44 4.51
CA ASP A 202 29.15 7.38 5.56
C ASP A 202 30.36 8.26 5.20
N ALA A 203 30.87 8.13 3.98
CA ALA A 203 31.99 8.95 3.49
C ALA A 203 31.64 10.45 3.41
N ALA A 204 30.36 10.79 3.27
CA ALA A 204 29.87 12.17 3.32
C ALA A 204 29.65 12.68 4.76
N GLY A 205 29.87 11.86 5.79
CA GLY A 205 29.80 12.22 7.19
C GLY A 205 28.38 12.16 7.78
N ALA A 206 27.51 11.28 7.28
CA ALA A 206 26.19 11.07 7.87
C ALA A 206 26.31 10.52 9.30
N ASP A 207 25.69 11.22 10.26
CA ASP A 207 25.57 10.78 11.67
C ASP A 207 24.52 9.66 11.83
N LEU A 208 23.52 9.63 10.94
CA LEU A 208 22.45 8.63 10.88
C LEU A 208 22.19 8.28 9.41
N ILE A 209 22.11 7.00 9.11
CA ILE A 209 21.71 6.50 7.78
C ILE A 209 20.42 5.72 7.87
N ILE A 210 19.52 5.96 6.92
CA ILE A 210 18.17 5.39 6.84
C ILE A 210 17.98 4.77 5.45
N GLY A 211 17.42 3.55 5.40
CA GLY A 211 16.87 2.97 4.19
C GLY A 211 15.39 3.33 4.05
N LEU A 212 14.99 3.81 2.90
CA LEU A 212 13.60 4.05 2.52
C LEU A 212 13.28 3.17 1.32
N THR A 213 12.51 2.09 1.52
CA THR A 213 12.44 0.99 0.56
C THR A 213 11.02 0.64 0.15
N HIS A 214 10.89 0.07 -1.05
CA HIS A 214 9.68 -0.64 -1.46
C HIS A 214 10.09 -1.98 -2.08
N VAL A 215 10.57 -2.89 -1.23
CA VAL A 215 11.00 -4.25 -1.60
C VAL A 215 10.42 -5.26 -0.60
N HIS A 216 10.56 -6.54 -0.89
CA HIS A 216 10.13 -7.57 0.05
C HIS A 216 10.85 -7.50 1.40
N LEU A 217 10.15 -7.84 2.48
CA LEU A 217 10.70 -7.84 3.84
C LEU A 217 12.01 -8.63 3.96
N TRP A 218 12.12 -9.80 3.33
CA TRP A 218 13.36 -10.61 3.40
C TRP A 218 14.56 -9.92 2.75
N THR A 219 14.33 -9.11 1.71
CA THR A 219 15.36 -8.27 1.08
C THR A 219 15.82 -7.18 2.03
N ASP A 220 14.89 -6.48 2.70
CA ASP A 220 15.22 -5.47 3.70
C ASP A 220 15.98 -6.08 4.89
N VAL A 221 15.61 -7.27 5.35
CA VAL A 221 16.30 -7.99 6.44
C VAL A 221 17.72 -8.40 6.04
N GLU A 222 17.97 -8.75 4.77
CA GLU A 222 19.29 -9.01 4.25
C GLU A 222 20.13 -7.72 4.22
N ILE A 223 19.60 -6.63 3.66
CA ILE A 223 20.25 -5.32 3.61
C ILE A 223 20.58 -4.80 5.01
N ALA A 224 19.70 -5.02 5.99
CA ALA A 224 19.89 -4.58 7.37
C ALA A 224 21.18 -5.11 8.01
N THR A 225 21.75 -6.23 7.51
CA THR A 225 23.03 -6.80 7.98
C THR A 225 24.23 -5.90 7.69
N LEU A 226 24.13 -4.94 6.77
CA LEU A 226 25.17 -3.94 6.50
C LEU A 226 25.49 -3.06 7.72
N ARG A 227 24.62 -3.01 8.73
CA ARG A 227 24.89 -2.33 10.00
C ARG A 227 26.15 -2.85 10.70
N ALA A 228 26.48 -4.12 10.56
CA ALA A 228 27.69 -4.68 11.16
C ALA A 228 28.98 -3.93 10.73
N GLU A 229 28.98 -3.38 9.51
CA GLU A 229 30.07 -2.58 8.97
C GLU A 229 29.87 -1.06 9.17
N TYR A 230 28.59 -0.62 9.14
CA TYR A 230 28.18 0.80 9.22
C TYR A 230 27.28 1.04 10.43
N PRO A 231 27.80 1.24 11.65
CA PRO A 231 26.99 1.33 12.88
C PRO A 231 26.00 2.50 12.91
N GLN A 232 26.16 3.54 12.10
CA GLN A 232 25.22 4.65 11.95
C GLN A 232 24.04 4.30 11.04
N PHE A 233 24.04 3.17 10.33
CA PHE A 233 22.88 2.63 9.62
C PHE A 233 21.93 1.98 10.64
N MET A 234 20.87 2.72 10.99
CA MET A 234 20.03 2.39 12.15
C MET A 234 18.76 1.64 11.80
N PHE A 235 18.11 2.03 10.70
CA PHE A 235 16.86 1.43 10.34
C PHE A 235 16.56 1.52 8.85
N ILE A 236 15.68 0.61 8.41
CA ILE A 236 14.96 0.63 7.15
C ILE A 236 13.48 0.82 7.47
N VAL A 237 12.82 1.70 6.74
CA VAL A 237 11.36 1.79 6.68
C VAL A 237 10.92 1.52 5.25
N GLY A 238 9.88 0.69 5.08
CA GLY A 238 9.49 0.23 3.75
C GLY A 238 8.00 -0.03 3.58
N GLY A 239 7.60 -0.32 2.33
CA GLY A 239 6.25 -0.70 1.94
C GLY A 239 6.13 -2.12 1.37
N HIS A 240 5.12 -2.33 0.54
CA HIS A 240 4.80 -3.55 -0.21
C HIS A 240 3.96 -4.61 0.53
N GLU A 241 4.19 -4.84 1.81
CA GLU A 241 3.50 -5.90 2.56
C GLU A 241 2.08 -5.54 3.04
N HIS A 242 1.69 -4.28 3.07
CA HIS A 242 0.39 -3.74 3.50
C HIS A 242 0.01 -3.98 4.98
N GLU A 243 0.71 -4.84 5.69
CA GLU A 243 0.53 -5.09 7.13
C GLU A 243 1.82 -4.83 7.90
N PRO A 244 1.73 -4.50 9.19
CA PRO A 244 2.90 -4.18 9.97
C PRO A 244 3.88 -5.34 10.06
N GLU A 245 5.12 -5.06 9.72
CA GLU A 245 6.24 -5.98 9.87
C GLU A 245 7.36 -5.32 10.66
N TYR A 246 8.03 -6.09 11.50
CA TYR A 246 9.09 -5.59 12.34
C TYR A 246 10.25 -6.58 12.49
N SER A 247 11.46 -6.13 12.20
CA SER A 247 12.70 -6.80 12.58
C SER A 247 13.50 -5.90 13.52
N GLU A 248 13.83 -6.42 14.70
CA GLU A 248 14.45 -5.66 15.78
C GLU A 248 15.86 -5.16 15.45
N LEU A 249 16.18 -3.95 15.93
CA LEU A 249 17.54 -3.42 15.92
C LEU A 249 18.47 -4.30 16.76
N ARG A 250 19.64 -4.65 16.17
CA ARG A 250 20.72 -5.37 16.84
C ARG A 250 22.06 -4.73 16.53
N ASP A 251 23.11 -5.13 17.23
CA ASP A 251 24.45 -4.58 16.97
C ASP A 251 24.92 -4.84 15.52
N ASP A 252 24.54 -5.97 14.96
CA ASP A 252 24.89 -6.44 13.62
C ASP A 252 23.79 -6.24 12.57
N ARG A 253 22.64 -5.66 12.94
CA ARG A 253 21.49 -5.51 12.05
C ARG A 253 20.68 -4.25 12.35
N ALA A 254 20.37 -3.47 11.33
CA ALA A 254 19.43 -2.36 11.41
C ALA A 254 18.00 -2.85 11.70
N ALA A 255 17.18 -2.01 12.34
CA ALA A 255 15.76 -2.32 12.45
C ALA A 255 15.09 -2.26 11.06
N VAL A 256 14.08 -3.10 10.84
CA VAL A 256 13.22 -3.03 9.65
C VAL A 256 11.79 -2.84 10.10
N MET A 257 11.10 -1.84 9.54
CA MET A 257 9.75 -1.47 9.92
C MET A 257 8.89 -1.22 8.67
N LYS A 258 7.75 -1.90 8.58
CA LYS A 258 6.72 -1.64 7.57
C LYS A 258 5.41 -1.36 8.27
N GLY A 259 4.64 -0.41 7.77
CA GLY A 259 3.32 -0.04 8.31
C GLY A 259 2.19 -0.79 7.63
N ALA A 260 0.96 -0.54 8.05
CA ALA A 260 -0.22 -1.00 7.34
C ALA A 260 -0.61 -0.03 6.22
N SER A 261 -1.22 -0.58 5.16
CA SER A 261 -1.77 0.22 4.05
C SER A 261 -2.76 1.28 4.54
N ASN A 262 -2.98 2.32 3.72
CA ASN A 262 -3.90 3.43 3.98
C ASN A 262 -3.67 4.14 5.33
N ALA A 263 -2.42 4.10 5.83
CA ALA A 263 -2.03 4.66 7.13
C ALA A 263 -2.84 4.10 8.32
N ARG A 264 -3.37 2.86 8.25
CA ARG A 264 -4.07 2.22 9.38
C ARG A 264 -3.16 2.03 10.59
N ARG A 265 -1.89 1.71 10.35
CA ARG A 265 -0.81 1.63 11.34
C ARG A 265 0.45 2.27 10.79
N ILE A 266 1.02 3.18 11.54
CA ILE A 266 2.22 3.92 11.17
C ILE A 266 3.31 3.72 12.21
N TRP A 267 4.57 3.97 11.84
CA TRP A 267 5.67 3.95 12.77
C TRP A 267 6.07 5.36 13.17
N ARG A 268 6.24 5.57 14.47
CA ARG A 268 6.95 6.69 15.06
C ARG A 268 8.34 6.23 15.44
N ILE A 269 9.38 6.90 14.96
CA ILE A 269 10.78 6.60 15.25
C ILE A 269 11.41 7.87 15.87
N ASP A 270 11.64 7.84 17.16
CA ASP A 270 12.30 8.91 17.89
C ASP A 270 13.81 8.68 17.87
N VAL A 271 14.56 9.70 17.41
CA VAL A 271 16.01 9.65 17.30
C VAL A 271 16.64 10.58 18.31
N SER A 272 17.61 10.06 19.03
CA SER A 272 18.51 10.81 19.92
C SER A 272 19.95 10.40 19.65
N PHE A 273 20.91 11.12 20.23
CA PHE A 273 22.32 10.82 20.10
C PHE A 273 22.95 10.68 21.47
N ALA A 274 23.67 9.59 21.69
CA ALA A 274 24.45 9.36 22.91
C ALA A 274 25.60 10.40 23.05
N ALA A 275 26.22 10.46 24.22
CA ALA A 275 27.30 11.41 24.49
C ALA A 275 28.53 11.20 23.58
N ASP A 276 28.72 10.01 23.03
CA ASP A 276 29.77 9.67 22.07
C ASP A 276 29.38 9.94 20.61
N GLY A 277 28.18 10.50 20.39
CA GLY A 277 27.65 10.83 19.05
C GLY A 277 26.91 9.71 18.34
N ARG A 278 26.83 8.49 18.92
CA ARG A 278 26.11 7.37 18.29
C ARG A 278 24.60 7.62 18.29
N PRO A 279 23.92 7.36 17.17
CA PRO A 279 22.46 7.43 17.12
C PRO A 279 21.80 6.35 17.99
N VAL A 280 20.71 6.69 18.63
CA VAL A 280 19.82 5.81 19.41
C VAL A 280 18.40 6.03 18.93
N ILE A 281 17.70 4.96 18.64
CA ILE A 281 16.30 5.02 18.22
C ILE A 281 15.38 4.41 19.26
N ASP A 282 14.19 4.99 19.39
CA ASP A 282 13.03 4.42 20.08
C ASP A 282 11.88 4.33 19.09
N THR A 283 11.23 3.17 18.99
CA THR A 283 10.27 2.88 17.93
C THR A 283 8.92 2.51 18.51
N GLN A 284 7.86 3.09 17.98
CA GLN A 284 6.49 2.82 18.37
C GLN A 284 5.62 2.67 17.15
N ILE A 285 4.84 1.58 17.10
CA ILE A 285 3.73 1.46 16.17
C ILE A 285 2.51 2.20 16.73
N ILE A 286 1.81 2.94 15.89
CA ILE A 286 0.63 3.71 16.26
C ILE A 286 -0.55 3.24 15.41
N ASP A 287 -1.61 2.78 16.07
CA ASP A 287 -2.90 2.57 15.41
C ASP A 287 -3.52 3.94 15.13
N VAL A 288 -3.83 4.22 13.86
CA VAL A 288 -4.45 5.47 13.44
C VAL A 288 -5.95 5.22 13.31
N ASP A 289 -6.67 5.52 14.37
CA ASP A 289 -8.10 5.22 14.51
C ASP A 289 -8.94 6.46 14.89
N GLU A 290 -10.22 6.25 15.14
CA GLU A 290 -11.19 7.30 15.48
C GLU A 290 -10.92 8.05 16.79
N THR A 291 -10.01 7.55 17.63
CA THR A 291 -9.60 8.26 18.85
C THR A 291 -8.74 9.51 18.54
N ILE A 292 -8.19 9.57 17.32
CA ILE A 292 -7.42 10.69 16.82
C ILE A 292 -8.32 11.56 15.94
N ALA A 293 -8.60 12.78 16.38
CA ALA A 293 -9.39 13.71 15.57
C ALA A 293 -8.62 14.13 14.30
N PRO A 294 -9.22 14.11 13.10
CA PRO A 294 -8.55 14.57 11.90
C PRO A 294 -8.29 16.08 11.91
N ASP A 295 -7.17 16.51 11.32
CA ASP A 295 -6.81 17.92 11.19
C ASP A 295 -7.82 18.67 10.32
N ALA A 296 -8.39 19.76 10.85
CA ALA A 296 -9.44 20.54 10.18
C ALA A 296 -8.97 21.27 8.91
N ALA A 297 -7.66 21.55 8.80
CA ALA A 297 -7.12 22.16 7.59
C ALA A 297 -6.91 21.11 6.50
N TYR A 298 -6.52 19.88 6.88
CA TYR A 298 -6.40 18.76 5.95
C TYR A 298 -7.77 18.31 5.43
N ALA A 299 -8.81 18.32 6.23
CA ALA A 299 -10.18 17.95 5.82
C ALA A 299 -10.65 18.68 4.53
N LYS A 300 -10.12 19.89 4.26
CA LYS A 300 -10.40 20.60 3.00
C LYS A 300 -9.83 19.92 1.76
N ILE A 301 -8.77 19.12 1.91
CA ILE A 301 -8.21 18.33 0.82
C ILE A 301 -9.16 17.15 0.51
N GLU A 302 -9.65 16.48 1.54
CA GLU A 302 -10.65 15.40 1.42
C GLU A 302 -11.93 15.93 0.76
N ASP A 303 -12.49 17.04 1.29
CA ASP A 303 -13.70 17.68 0.75
C ASP A 303 -13.53 18.09 -0.71
N LYS A 304 -12.36 18.65 -1.08
CA LYS A 304 -12.06 19.04 -2.46
C LYS A 304 -12.13 17.84 -3.40
N TRP A 305 -11.45 16.74 -3.07
CA TRP A 305 -11.39 15.59 -3.96
C TRP A 305 -12.68 14.79 -3.96
N ARG A 306 -13.35 14.67 -2.82
CA ARG A 306 -14.71 14.10 -2.74
C ARG A 306 -15.70 14.93 -3.55
N GLY A 307 -15.64 16.25 -3.45
CA GLY A 307 -16.49 17.15 -4.24
C GLY A 307 -16.29 16.99 -5.74
N ARG A 308 -15.03 16.92 -6.21
CA ARG A 308 -14.70 16.65 -7.64
C ARG A 308 -15.23 15.30 -8.11
N LEU A 309 -15.15 14.27 -7.26
CA LEU A 309 -15.64 12.93 -7.58
C LEU A 309 -17.16 12.94 -7.75
N LEU A 310 -17.88 13.57 -6.83
CA LEU A 310 -19.35 13.70 -6.90
C LEU A 310 -19.82 14.62 -8.03
N GLU A 311 -19.06 15.66 -8.38
CA GLU A 311 -19.34 16.50 -9.56
C GLU A 311 -19.21 15.68 -10.87
N ARG A 312 -18.18 14.84 -10.96
CA ARG A 312 -17.93 13.96 -12.12
C ARG A 312 -18.95 12.83 -12.21
N PHE A 313 -19.32 12.25 -11.07
CA PHE A 313 -20.24 11.11 -10.95
C PHE A 313 -21.32 11.40 -9.90
N PRO A 314 -22.37 12.16 -10.22
CA PRO A 314 -23.42 12.50 -9.25
C PRO A 314 -24.20 11.29 -8.72
N PHE A 315 -24.11 10.16 -9.40
CA PHE A 315 -24.76 8.89 -9.01
C PHE A 315 -23.83 7.97 -8.20
N LEU A 316 -22.63 8.40 -7.87
CA LEU A 316 -21.61 7.55 -7.21
C LEU A 316 -22.13 6.94 -5.89
N THR A 317 -22.88 7.73 -5.13
CA THR A 317 -23.51 7.30 -3.87
C THR A 317 -24.90 6.69 -4.07
N ALA A 318 -25.35 6.52 -5.34
CA ALA A 318 -26.64 5.90 -5.60
C ALA A 318 -26.61 4.41 -5.22
N ARG A 319 -27.66 4.00 -4.51
CA ARG A 319 -27.87 2.60 -4.16
C ARG A 319 -28.08 1.77 -5.41
N VAL A 320 -27.28 0.72 -5.57
CA VAL A 320 -27.37 -0.25 -6.67
C VAL A 320 -27.80 -1.64 -6.20
N GLY A 321 -27.77 -1.91 -4.90
CA GLY A 321 -28.15 -3.17 -4.31
C GLY A 321 -28.20 -3.12 -2.79
N GLU A 322 -28.28 -4.28 -2.18
CA GLU A 322 -28.28 -4.46 -0.72
C GLU A 322 -27.45 -5.69 -0.33
N ALA A 323 -26.62 -5.56 0.67
CA ALA A 323 -25.91 -6.65 1.31
C ALA A 323 -26.81 -7.31 2.37
N ALA A 324 -27.01 -8.64 2.26
CA ALA A 324 -27.80 -9.41 3.21
C ALA A 324 -27.12 -9.54 4.58
N VAL A 325 -25.80 -9.46 4.60
CA VAL A 325 -24.93 -9.47 5.77
C VAL A 325 -23.77 -8.50 5.52
N PRO A 326 -23.04 -8.03 6.53
CA PRO A 326 -21.80 -7.31 6.30
C PRO A 326 -20.85 -8.11 5.41
N LEU A 327 -20.44 -7.53 4.27
CA LEU A 327 -19.49 -8.14 3.35
C LEU A 327 -18.09 -7.64 3.73
N ASP A 328 -17.25 -8.54 4.18
CA ASP A 328 -15.89 -8.19 4.59
C ASP A 328 -14.95 -8.17 3.37
N ALA A 329 -14.58 -6.98 2.96
CA ALA A 329 -13.68 -6.73 1.84
C ALA A 329 -12.38 -6.05 2.30
N ARG A 330 -12.08 -6.06 3.61
CA ARG A 330 -10.86 -5.50 4.16
C ARG A 330 -9.65 -6.34 3.74
N GLU A 331 -8.54 -5.68 3.47
CA GLU A 331 -7.30 -6.36 3.08
C GLU A 331 -6.83 -7.38 4.12
N VAL A 332 -6.97 -7.05 5.41
CA VAL A 332 -6.61 -7.95 6.51
C VAL A 332 -7.35 -9.29 6.46
N THR A 333 -8.58 -9.32 5.93
CA THR A 333 -9.36 -10.56 5.76
C THR A 333 -9.07 -11.20 4.41
N ILE A 334 -9.33 -10.48 3.31
CA ILE A 334 -9.30 -11.09 1.96
C ILE A 334 -7.93 -11.60 1.52
N ARG A 335 -6.84 -11.09 2.12
CA ARG A 335 -5.47 -11.51 1.82
C ARG A 335 -4.94 -12.63 2.71
N ASN A 336 -5.71 -13.08 3.68
CA ASN A 336 -5.27 -14.08 4.65
C ASN A 336 -6.21 -15.27 4.80
N GLU A 337 -7.49 -15.06 4.55
CA GLU A 337 -8.53 -16.05 4.76
C GLU A 337 -9.70 -15.90 3.78
N GLU A 338 -10.66 -16.82 3.85
CA GLU A 338 -11.88 -16.77 3.06
C GLU A 338 -12.73 -15.54 3.44
N SER A 339 -13.15 -14.77 2.43
CA SER A 339 -14.03 -13.61 2.59
C SER A 339 -15.36 -13.84 1.88
N ASN A 340 -16.45 -13.41 2.51
CA ASN A 340 -17.78 -13.49 1.89
C ASN A 340 -17.93 -12.53 0.69
N TRP A 341 -17.21 -11.39 0.67
CA TRP A 341 -17.14 -10.55 -0.52
C TRP A 341 -16.35 -11.24 -1.66
N GLY A 342 -15.17 -11.83 -1.31
CA GLY A 342 -14.41 -12.65 -2.25
C GLY A 342 -15.23 -13.78 -2.82
N ASN A 343 -15.95 -14.53 -1.99
CA ASN A 343 -16.86 -15.59 -2.41
C ASN A 343 -17.90 -15.10 -3.41
N PHE A 344 -18.57 -13.98 -3.11
CA PHE A 344 -19.57 -13.40 -4.03
C PHE A 344 -18.96 -13.07 -5.38
N VAL A 345 -17.83 -12.38 -5.41
CA VAL A 345 -17.14 -12.00 -6.67
C VAL A 345 -16.76 -13.22 -7.50
N VAL A 346 -16.13 -14.22 -6.88
CA VAL A 346 -15.64 -15.41 -7.62
C VAL A 346 -16.80 -16.31 -8.08
N ASP A 347 -17.91 -16.34 -7.37
CA ASP A 347 -19.13 -17.04 -7.82
C ASP A 347 -19.68 -16.43 -9.12
N GLN A 348 -19.62 -15.08 -9.27
CA GLN A 348 -20.01 -14.46 -10.54
C GLN A 348 -19.02 -14.82 -11.67
N MET A 349 -17.72 -14.88 -11.37
CA MET A 349 -16.72 -15.27 -12.38
C MET A 349 -16.98 -16.66 -12.93
N ARG A 350 -17.34 -17.62 -12.08
CA ARG A 350 -17.64 -19.00 -12.49
C ARG A 350 -18.80 -19.07 -13.48
N GLY A 351 -19.79 -18.23 -13.32
CA GLY A 351 -20.96 -18.13 -14.22
C GLY A 351 -20.76 -17.30 -15.49
N ALA A 352 -19.66 -16.58 -15.64
CA ALA A 352 -19.47 -15.54 -16.66
C ALA A 352 -19.51 -16.02 -18.10
N PHE A 353 -19.24 -17.29 -18.36
CA PHE A 353 -19.18 -17.88 -19.72
C PHE A 353 -20.43 -18.68 -20.10
N GLY A 354 -21.46 -18.63 -19.28
CA GLY A 354 -22.76 -19.25 -19.55
C GLY A 354 -22.99 -20.57 -18.84
N LYS A 355 -23.91 -21.38 -19.36
CA LYS A 355 -24.24 -22.69 -18.79
C LYS A 355 -23.71 -23.82 -19.69
N PRO A 356 -23.13 -24.91 -19.15
CA PRO A 356 -22.84 -25.07 -17.72
C PRO A 356 -21.82 -24.02 -17.24
N GLU A 357 -21.88 -23.69 -15.96
CA GLU A 357 -20.87 -22.85 -15.32
C GLU A 357 -19.50 -23.55 -15.38
N ALA A 358 -18.42 -22.78 -15.27
CA ALA A 358 -17.10 -23.37 -15.15
C ALA A 358 -17.00 -24.27 -13.89
N ASP A 359 -16.15 -25.29 -13.95
CA ASP A 359 -15.94 -26.16 -12.78
C ASP A 359 -15.26 -25.38 -11.64
N LEU A 360 -14.26 -24.58 -11.98
CA LEU A 360 -13.36 -23.91 -11.04
C LEU A 360 -13.21 -22.41 -11.39
N ALA A 361 -13.15 -21.58 -10.37
CA ALA A 361 -12.75 -20.17 -10.53
C ALA A 361 -11.98 -19.69 -9.32
N PHE A 362 -11.01 -18.81 -9.53
CA PHE A 362 -10.35 -18.09 -8.44
C PHE A 362 -9.83 -16.72 -8.89
N ILE A 363 -9.62 -15.84 -7.90
CA ILE A 363 -9.08 -14.50 -8.07
C ILE A 363 -8.02 -14.26 -7.00
N ASN A 364 -6.92 -13.58 -7.34
CA ASN A 364 -6.00 -13.06 -6.34
C ASN A 364 -6.63 -11.92 -5.55
N SER A 365 -6.47 -11.92 -4.24
CA SER A 365 -7.06 -10.91 -3.36
C SER A 365 -6.55 -9.49 -3.66
N GLY A 366 -5.34 -9.34 -4.20
CA GLY A 366 -4.78 -8.07 -4.64
C GLY A 366 -5.58 -7.35 -5.75
N THR A 367 -6.52 -8.03 -6.40
CA THR A 367 -7.46 -7.42 -7.35
C THR A 367 -8.60 -6.66 -6.64
N LEU A 368 -8.92 -7.01 -5.39
CA LEU A 368 -10.01 -6.45 -4.60
C LEU A 368 -9.46 -5.35 -3.67
N ARG A 369 -9.72 -4.06 -3.98
CA ARG A 369 -8.99 -2.91 -3.40
C ARG A 369 -9.82 -1.97 -2.53
N ILE A 370 -11.05 -2.31 -2.19
CA ILE A 370 -11.91 -1.41 -1.41
C ILE A 370 -11.37 -1.18 0.01
N ASP A 371 -10.78 -2.20 0.64
CA ASP A 371 -10.25 -2.20 2.01
C ASP A 371 -11.29 -1.66 3.02
N ASP A 372 -12.50 -2.22 2.97
CA ASP A 372 -13.64 -1.75 3.76
C ASP A 372 -14.66 -2.86 3.98
N TYR A 373 -15.63 -2.62 4.87
CA TYR A 373 -16.88 -3.39 4.90
C TYR A 373 -17.89 -2.80 3.91
N ILE A 374 -18.71 -3.65 3.30
CA ILE A 374 -19.90 -3.22 2.57
C ILE A 374 -21.12 -3.64 3.39
N ILE A 375 -21.84 -2.67 3.97
CA ILE A 375 -22.91 -2.92 4.96
C ILE A 375 -24.22 -2.30 4.49
N GLY A 376 -25.30 -3.10 4.46
CA GLY A 376 -26.62 -2.63 4.11
C GLY A 376 -26.72 -2.20 2.65
N ASP A 377 -26.96 -0.92 2.38
CA ASP A 377 -27.06 -0.39 1.01
C ASP A 377 -25.70 -0.44 0.30
N ILE A 378 -25.67 -1.06 -0.88
CA ILE A 378 -24.49 -1.08 -1.75
C ILE A 378 -24.57 0.11 -2.69
N ALA A 379 -23.58 0.99 -2.67
CA ALA A 379 -23.47 2.12 -3.57
C ALA A 379 -22.67 1.78 -4.84
N PHE A 380 -22.81 2.59 -5.88
CA PHE A 380 -22.00 2.44 -7.09
C PHE A 380 -20.49 2.58 -6.78
N GLU A 381 -20.13 3.42 -5.82
CA GLU A 381 -18.72 3.63 -5.44
C GLU A 381 -18.10 2.41 -4.77
N ASP A 382 -18.83 1.56 -4.07
CA ASP A 382 -18.28 0.35 -3.43
C ASP A 382 -17.74 -0.62 -4.48
N ILE A 383 -18.46 -0.72 -5.61
CA ILE A 383 -18.04 -1.52 -6.75
C ILE A 383 -16.82 -0.88 -7.43
N GLY A 384 -16.86 0.44 -7.67
CA GLY A 384 -15.74 1.18 -8.27
C GLY A 384 -14.47 1.14 -7.43
N ARG A 385 -14.59 1.16 -6.11
CA ARG A 385 -13.45 1.07 -5.17
C ARG A 385 -12.91 -0.36 -5.04
N THR A 386 -13.78 -1.37 -5.22
CA THR A 386 -13.34 -2.77 -5.22
C THR A 386 -12.40 -3.05 -6.37
N PHE A 387 -12.67 -2.52 -7.58
CA PHE A 387 -11.90 -2.83 -8.79
C PHE A 387 -11.03 -1.64 -9.21
N GLY A 388 -9.88 -1.50 -8.55
CA GLY A 388 -8.87 -0.48 -8.87
C GLY A 388 -8.13 -0.71 -10.19
N PHE A 389 -8.34 -1.88 -10.84
CA PHE A 389 -7.72 -2.26 -12.11
C PHE A 389 -8.76 -2.69 -13.14
N SER A 390 -8.52 -2.39 -14.43
CA SER A 390 -9.24 -3.07 -15.51
C SER A 390 -8.81 -4.53 -15.59
N SER A 391 -9.68 -5.44 -15.21
CA SER A 391 -9.43 -6.87 -15.14
C SER A 391 -10.44 -7.64 -15.99
N TYR A 392 -9.94 -8.33 -17.03
CA TYR A 392 -10.74 -9.16 -17.91
C TYR A 392 -10.63 -10.63 -17.52
N LEU A 393 -11.70 -11.41 -17.73
CA LEU A 393 -11.68 -12.81 -17.43
C LEU A 393 -11.06 -13.65 -18.56
N ARG A 394 -10.47 -14.78 -18.18
CA ARG A 394 -10.00 -15.84 -19.07
C ARG A 394 -10.65 -17.15 -18.67
N HIS A 395 -11.16 -17.88 -19.67
CA HIS A 395 -11.69 -19.22 -19.52
C HIS A 395 -10.83 -20.20 -20.31
N MET A 396 -10.39 -21.26 -19.64
CA MET A 396 -9.52 -22.28 -20.21
C MET A 396 -9.86 -23.67 -19.67
N THR A 397 -9.24 -24.70 -20.23
CA THR A 397 -9.30 -26.07 -19.71
C THR A 397 -7.91 -26.50 -19.29
N MET A 398 -7.80 -27.17 -18.13
CA MET A 398 -6.55 -27.72 -17.60
C MET A 398 -6.82 -28.96 -16.78
N THR A 399 -5.81 -29.83 -16.63
CA THR A 399 -5.91 -31.01 -15.76
C THR A 399 -5.90 -30.64 -14.30
N GLY A 400 -6.38 -31.53 -13.42
CA GLY A 400 -6.36 -31.29 -11.99
C GLY A 400 -4.94 -31.13 -11.42
N GLU A 401 -3.95 -31.86 -11.97
CA GLU A 401 -2.54 -31.69 -11.63
C GLU A 401 -2.04 -30.30 -11.98
N GLN A 402 -2.27 -29.83 -13.22
CA GLN A 402 -1.91 -28.48 -13.66
C GLN A 402 -2.58 -27.41 -12.81
N PHE A 403 -3.85 -27.60 -12.43
CA PHE A 403 -4.59 -26.66 -11.60
C PHE A 403 -3.99 -26.56 -10.20
N ARG A 404 -3.65 -27.70 -9.59
CA ARG A 404 -2.97 -27.76 -8.28
C ARG A 404 -1.64 -27.02 -8.32
N ASP A 405 -0.81 -27.29 -9.33
CA ASP A 405 0.51 -26.65 -9.49
C ASP A 405 0.39 -25.13 -9.63
N VAL A 406 -0.57 -24.65 -10.41
CA VAL A 406 -0.86 -23.22 -10.57
C VAL A 406 -1.30 -22.61 -9.24
N LEU A 407 -2.18 -23.29 -8.50
CA LEU A 407 -2.78 -22.75 -7.27
C LEU A 407 -1.79 -22.69 -6.10
N GLU A 408 -0.75 -23.53 -6.08
CA GLU A 408 0.34 -23.47 -5.09
C GLU A 408 1.00 -22.08 -5.00
N ALA A 409 1.04 -21.34 -6.12
CA ALA A 409 1.57 -19.98 -6.13
C ALA A 409 0.81 -19.04 -5.19
N GLY A 410 -0.48 -19.28 -4.95
CA GLY A 410 -1.33 -18.50 -4.05
C GLY A 410 -1.04 -18.71 -2.56
N TYR A 411 -0.25 -19.73 -2.23
CA TYR A 411 0.05 -20.10 -0.85
C TYR A 411 1.54 -20.11 -0.52
N ARG A 412 2.36 -19.48 -1.39
CA ARG A 412 3.79 -19.30 -1.14
C ARG A 412 4.03 -18.28 -0.03
N GLY A 413 5.24 -18.24 0.48
CA GLY A 413 5.67 -17.30 1.51
C GLY A 413 5.10 -17.61 2.89
N THR A 414 5.59 -16.90 3.87
CA THR A 414 5.11 -16.91 5.26
C THR A 414 4.80 -15.46 5.64
N GLY A 415 3.83 -15.24 6.49
CA GLY A 415 3.44 -13.91 6.92
C GLY A 415 2.08 -13.48 6.36
N PRO A 416 1.52 -12.41 6.92
CA PRO A 416 0.19 -11.93 6.60
C PRO A 416 0.12 -11.15 5.28
N SER A 417 -1.10 -10.92 4.83
CA SER A 417 -1.49 -9.94 3.82
C SER A 417 -0.81 -10.09 2.46
N LYS A 418 -1.00 -11.24 1.82
CA LYS A 418 -0.44 -11.49 0.49
C LYS A 418 -1.46 -11.23 -0.61
N GLY A 419 -1.19 -10.25 -1.49
CA GLY A 419 -2.07 -9.92 -2.63
C GLY A 419 -2.33 -11.10 -3.56
N TYR A 420 -1.42 -12.07 -3.61
CA TYR A 420 -1.56 -13.30 -4.38
C TYR A 420 -2.45 -14.37 -3.73
N PHE A 421 -2.89 -14.21 -2.47
CA PHE A 421 -3.78 -15.15 -1.79
C PHE A 421 -5.10 -15.29 -2.56
N PRO A 422 -5.55 -16.51 -2.92
CA PRO A 422 -6.73 -16.70 -3.75
C PRO A 422 -8.04 -16.72 -2.96
N GLN A 423 -9.07 -16.08 -3.52
CA GLN A 423 -10.47 -16.34 -3.18
C GLN A 423 -11.04 -17.29 -4.23
N VAL A 424 -11.86 -18.27 -3.84
CA VAL A 424 -12.16 -19.45 -4.67
C VAL A 424 -13.65 -19.74 -4.83
N SER A 425 -14.03 -20.38 -5.96
CA SER A 425 -15.38 -20.88 -6.22
C SER A 425 -15.38 -22.18 -7.03
N GLY A 426 -16.36 -23.05 -6.74
CA GLY A 426 -16.51 -24.36 -7.37
C GLY A 426 -15.71 -25.47 -6.72
N PHE A 427 -14.88 -25.15 -5.74
CA PHE A 427 -14.07 -26.12 -5.00
C PHE A 427 -13.78 -25.63 -3.58
N ARG A 428 -13.29 -26.53 -2.73
CA ARG A 428 -12.72 -26.19 -1.43
C ARG A 428 -11.27 -26.66 -1.33
N ILE A 429 -10.47 -25.97 -0.55
CA ILE A 429 -9.03 -26.17 -0.44
C ILE A 429 -8.57 -26.17 1.00
N CYS A 430 -7.66 -27.05 1.32
CA CYS A 430 -6.96 -27.10 2.61
C CYS A 430 -5.46 -26.98 2.37
N VAL A 431 -4.84 -26.07 3.09
CA VAL A 431 -3.44 -25.69 2.94
C VAL A 431 -2.72 -25.80 4.27
N ASP A 432 -1.60 -26.48 4.30
CA ASP A 432 -0.71 -26.60 5.46
C ASP A 432 0.54 -25.72 5.23
N ARG A 433 0.58 -24.57 5.89
CA ARG A 433 1.69 -23.61 5.78
C ARG A 433 3.00 -24.11 6.41
N SER A 434 2.96 -25.17 7.21
CA SER A 434 4.17 -25.79 7.77
C SER A 434 4.96 -26.61 6.75
N ARG A 435 4.33 -26.94 5.61
CA ARG A 435 4.96 -27.70 4.51
C ARG A 435 5.82 -26.79 3.61
N PRO A 436 6.77 -27.38 2.88
CA PRO A 436 7.55 -26.63 1.89
C PRO A 436 6.67 -25.94 0.84
N GLU A 437 7.14 -24.80 0.32
CA GLU A 437 6.48 -24.14 -0.81
C GLU A 437 6.40 -25.08 -2.02
N GLY A 438 5.25 -25.05 -2.71
CA GLY A 438 4.95 -25.94 -3.82
C GLY A 438 4.42 -27.30 -3.39
N ASP A 439 4.20 -27.55 -2.08
CA ASP A 439 3.62 -28.78 -1.51
C ASP A 439 2.72 -28.46 -0.32
N ARG A 440 2.09 -27.29 -0.32
CA ARG A 440 1.24 -26.82 0.79
C ARG A 440 -0.21 -27.22 0.67
N ILE A 441 -0.69 -27.48 -0.53
CA ILE A 441 -2.07 -27.92 -0.76
C ILE A 441 -2.19 -29.40 -0.36
N VAL A 442 -2.82 -29.64 0.80
CA VAL A 442 -3.01 -31.00 1.31
C VAL A 442 -4.30 -31.67 0.82
N SER A 443 -5.32 -30.85 0.49
CA SER A 443 -6.57 -31.36 -0.09
C SER A 443 -7.20 -30.30 -0.99
N LEU A 444 -7.72 -30.72 -2.12
CA LEU A 444 -8.42 -29.92 -3.11
C LEU A 444 -9.62 -30.72 -3.60
N GLN A 445 -10.83 -30.27 -3.26
CA GLN A 445 -12.05 -31.05 -3.44
C GLN A 445 -13.13 -30.28 -4.19
N LEU A 446 -13.88 -30.99 -5.03
CA LEU A 446 -15.06 -30.49 -5.74
C LEU A 446 -16.33 -31.13 -5.21
N PRO A 447 -17.48 -30.43 -5.26
CA PRO A 447 -18.77 -31.04 -4.93
C PRO A 447 -19.17 -32.06 -6.00
N HIS A 448 -19.61 -33.24 -5.55
CA HIS A 448 -20.13 -34.31 -6.41
C HIS A 448 -21.24 -35.05 -5.66
N ASP A 449 -22.48 -35.00 -6.16
CA ASP A 449 -23.65 -35.70 -5.60
C ASP A 449 -23.77 -35.60 -4.07
N ASP A 450 -23.82 -34.40 -3.52
CA ASP A 450 -23.88 -34.09 -2.08
C ASP A 450 -22.64 -34.53 -1.24
N GLN A 451 -21.54 -34.87 -1.90
CA GLN A 451 -20.27 -35.21 -1.26
C GLN A 451 -19.12 -34.39 -1.85
N TRP A 452 -18.06 -34.24 -1.07
CA TRP A 452 -16.82 -33.66 -1.55
C TRP A 452 -15.87 -34.75 -2.04
N GLN A 453 -15.32 -34.60 -3.25
CA GLN A 453 -14.38 -35.55 -3.83
C GLN A 453 -13.09 -34.82 -4.23
N ASP A 454 -11.96 -35.47 -3.99
CA ASP A 454 -10.66 -34.94 -4.44
C ASP A 454 -10.62 -34.72 -5.94
N ILE A 455 -9.94 -33.66 -6.34
CA ILE A 455 -9.71 -33.36 -7.76
C ILE A 455 -8.92 -34.49 -8.42
N GLY A 456 -9.37 -34.97 -9.58
CA GLY A 456 -8.64 -35.99 -10.34
C GLY A 456 -7.51 -35.40 -11.15
N ASP A 457 -6.28 -35.82 -10.92
CA ASP A 457 -5.08 -35.25 -11.53
C ASP A 457 -5.11 -35.24 -13.06
N GLU A 458 -5.57 -36.34 -13.69
CA GLU A 458 -5.65 -36.46 -15.15
C GLU A 458 -6.97 -35.94 -15.77
N ARG A 459 -7.96 -35.62 -14.94
CA ARG A 459 -9.25 -35.13 -15.42
C ARG A 459 -9.13 -33.67 -15.81
N GLU A 460 -9.74 -33.30 -16.94
CA GLU A 460 -9.84 -31.90 -17.38
C GLU A 460 -11.00 -31.18 -16.69
N TYR A 461 -10.72 -29.92 -16.31
CA TYR A 461 -11.67 -29.01 -15.70
C TYR A 461 -11.65 -27.67 -16.42
N SER A 462 -12.82 -27.07 -16.53
CA SER A 462 -12.96 -25.70 -17.01
C SER A 462 -12.64 -24.71 -15.89
N VAL A 463 -11.76 -23.74 -16.15
CA VAL A 463 -11.21 -22.81 -15.16
C VAL A 463 -11.41 -21.37 -15.62
N VAL A 464 -11.84 -20.49 -14.70
CA VAL A 464 -11.96 -19.04 -14.95
C VAL A 464 -11.07 -18.28 -13.98
N VAL A 465 -10.25 -17.37 -14.50
CA VAL A 465 -9.35 -16.50 -13.74
C VAL A 465 -9.26 -15.10 -14.38
N PRO A 466 -8.75 -14.07 -13.66
CA PRO A 466 -8.38 -12.81 -14.26
C PRO A 466 -7.24 -12.96 -15.29
N ASP A 467 -7.26 -12.12 -16.31
CA ASP A 467 -6.24 -12.12 -17.36
C ASP A 467 -4.84 -11.72 -16.83
N PHE A 468 -4.77 -10.97 -15.73
CA PHE A 468 -3.55 -10.66 -15.01
C PHE A 468 -2.86 -11.95 -14.53
N LEU A 469 -3.59 -12.84 -13.84
CA LEU A 469 -3.04 -14.12 -13.37
C LEU A 469 -2.64 -15.02 -14.55
N TYR A 470 -3.51 -15.11 -15.57
CA TYR A 470 -3.21 -15.91 -16.77
C TYR A 470 -1.91 -15.50 -17.47
N ARG A 471 -1.53 -14.23 -17.39
CA ARG A 471 -0.28 -13.71 -17.95
C ARG A 471 0.95 -13.90 -17.06
N GLY A 472 0.81 -14.54 -15.91
CA GLY A 472 1.89 -14.78 -14.95
C GLY A 472 1.94 -13.78 -13.80
N GLY A 473 0.93 -12.91 -13.68
CA GLY A 473 0.83 -11.98 -12.56
C GLY A 473 0.82 -12.72 -11.23
N ASP A 474 1.36 -12.11 -10.19
CA ASP A 474 1.53 -12.71 -8.86
C ASP A 474 2.21 -14.09 -8.89
N GLY A 475 3.07 -14.36 -9.90
CA GLY A 475 3.82 -15.61 -10.00
C GLY A 475 3.00 -16.86 -10.31
N TYR A 476 1.74 -16.70 -10.73
CA TYR A 476 0.91 -17.81 -11.21
C TYR A 476 1.36 -18.27 -12.60
N ALA A 477 1.81 -19.53 -12.74
CA ALA A 477 2.37 -20.08 -13.96
C ALA A 477 1.35 -20.92 -14.73
N PHE A 478 0.48 -20.28 -15.50
CA PHE A 478 -0.49 -20.99 -16.35
C PHE A 478 0.14 -21.59 -17.60
N PRO A 479 -0.35 -22.75 -18.10
CA PRO A 479 0.00 -23.23 -19.42
C PRO A 479 -0.35 -22.19 -20.49
N GLN A 480 0.64 -21.77 -21.27
CA GLN A 480 0.51 -20.67 -22.26
C GLN A 480 0.02 -21.18 -23.63
N ASP A 481 -1.07 -21.92 -23.67
CA ASP A 481 -1.75 -22.20 -24.95
C ASP A 481 -2.74 -21.08 -25.25
N ARG A 482 -2.29 -20.10 -26.01
CA ARG A 482 -3.08 -18.90 -26.36
C ARG A 482 -4.37 -19.24 -27.11
N ASP A 483 -4.39 -20.31 -27.86
CA ASP A 483 -5.54 -20.73 -28.66
C ASP A 483 -6.60 -21.45 -27.81
N ALA A 484 -6.22 -21.99 -26.65
CA ALA A 484 -7.13 -22.69 -25.74
C ALA A 484 -7.87 -21.75 -24.78
N SER A 485 -7.44 -20.47 -24.59
CA SER A 485 -8.09 -19.53 -23.69
C SER A 485 -9.06 -18.59 -24.41
N ARG A 486 -10.26 -18.41 -23.84
CA ARG A 486 -11.27 -17.46 -24.34
C ARG A 486 -11.30 -16.22 -23.46
N PRO A 487 -11.24 -14.99 -24.04
CA PRO A 487 -11.45 -13.76 -23.28
C PRO A 487 -12.93 -13.64 -22.86
N GLY A 488 -13.17 -13.05 -21.68
CA GLY A 488 -14.48 -12.78 -21.13
C GLY A 488 -14.71 -11.29 -20.88
N SER A 489 -15.76 -11.01 -20.12
CA SER A 489 -16.14 -9.67 -19.70
C SER A 489 -15.11 -9.06 -18.75
N GLU A 490 -15.12 -7.75 -18.63
CA GLU A 490 -14.44 -7.05 -17.55
C GLU A 490 -15.16 -7.31 -16.22
N LEU A 491 -14.40 -7.56 -15.18
CA LEU A 491 -14.88 -8.05 -13.89
C LEU A 491 -15.83 -7.05 -13.19
N VAL A 492 -15.53 -5.77 -13.27
CA VAL A 492 -16.36 -4.72 -12.66
C VAL A 492 -17.79 -4.74 -13.19
N TYR A 493 -17.97 -4.91 -14.52
CA TYR A 493 -19.31 -4.97 -15.10
C TYR A 493 -20.05 -6.25 -14.73
N LEU A 494 -19.35 -7.37 -14.65
CA LEU A 494 -19.94 -8.64 -14.25
C LEU A 494 -20.53 -8.58 -12.83
N VAL A 495 -19.77 -8.02 -11.89
CA VAL A 495 -20.19 -7.86 -10.49
C VAL A 495 -21.33 -6.83 -10.38
N PHE A 496 -21.21 -5.71 -11.09
CA PHE A 496 -22.25 -4.69 -11.13
C PHE A 496 -23.59 -5.26 -11.65
N ASP A 497 -23.56 -5.98 -12.79
CA ASP A 497 -24.77 -6.59 -13.36
C ASP A 497 -25.40 -7.62 -12.41
N ALA A 498 -24.59 -8.40 -11.70
CA ALA A 498 -25.08 -9.37 -10.72
C ALA A 498 -25.81 -8.69 -9.56
N ILE A 499 -25.30 -7.57 -9.05
CA ILE A 499 -25.91 -6.79 -7.97
C ILE A 499 -27.22 -6.14 -8.46
N ILE A 500 -27.22 -5.51 -9.63
CA ILE A 500 -28.42 -4.89 -10.23
C ILE A 500 -29.51 -5.93 -10.48
N ASN A 501 -29.16 -7.10 -11.01
CA ASN A 501 -30.12 -8.18 -11.25
C ASN A 501 -30.74 -8.69 -9.94
N ALA A 502 -29.92 -8.89 -8.89
CA ALA A 502 -30.43 -9.28 -7.58
C ALA A 502 -31.37 -8.21 -7.01
N GLN A 503 -31.01 -6.93 -7.12
CA GLN A 503 -31.87 -5.81 -6.70
C GLN A 503 -33.19 -5.78 -7.48
N ALA A 504 -33.19 -6.00 -8.79
CA ALA A 504 -34.38 -6.05 -9.62
C ALA A 504 -35.32 -7.21 -9.24
N GLU A 505 -34.76 -8.29 -8.71
CA GLU A 505 -35.49 -9.45 -8.20
C GLU A 505 -35.91 -9.29 -6.72
N GLY A 506 -35.59 -8.17 -6.08
CA GLY A 506 -35.86 -7.89 -4.66
C GLY A 506 -35.03 -8.73 -3.70
N ARG A 507 -33.86 -9.17 -4.12
CA ARG A 507 -32.89 -9.97 -3.32
C ARG A 507 -31.70 -9.13 -2.89
N ALA A 508 -31.31 -9.28 -1.63
CA ALA A 508 -30.00 -8.86 -1.17
C ALA A 508 -28.92 -9.89 -1.58
N ILE A 509 -27.68 -9.45 -1.67
CA ILE A 509 -26.55 -10.30 -2.04
C ILE A 509 -25.69 -10.68 -0.82
N GLY A 510 -24.87 -11.72 -1.00
CA GLY A 510 -23.93 -12.21 -0.01
C GLY A 510 -24.55 -13.13 1.03
N ALA A 511 -23.69 -13.94 1.63
CA ALA A 511 -23.99 -14.83 2.74
C ALA A 511 -22.77 -14.83 3.67
N PRO A 512 -22.92 -15.17 4.96
CA PRO A 512 -21.72 -15.38 5.80
C PRO A 512 -20.89 -16.54 5.25
N VAL A 513 -19.59 -16.50 5.53
CA VAL A 513 -18.73 -17.68 5.34
C VAL A 513 -19.29 -18.80 6.24
N ASP A 514 -19.44 -20.01 5.68
CA ASP A 514 -19.92 -21.16 6.43
C ASP A 514 -18.79 -21.73 7.30
N PRO A 515 -18.82 -21.59 8.63
CA PRO A 515 -17.74 -22.04 9.48
C PRO A 515 -17.64 -23.58 9.57
N GLU A 516 -18.69 -24.31 9.20
CA GLU A 516 -18.69 -25.78 9.18
C GLU A 516 -18.17 -26.33 7.86
N ASN A 517 -18.32 -25.55 6.76
CA ASN A 517 -17.90 -25.93 5.41
C ASN A 517 -17.14 -24.78 4.71
N PRO A 518 -16.05 -24.23 5.27
CA PRO A 518 -15.32 -23.17 4.61
C PRO A 518 -14.73 -23.65 3.28
N ARG A 519 -14.65 -22.75 2.31
CA ARG A 519 -13.98 -23.03 1.01
C ARG A 519 -12.47 -23.08 1.16
N ILE A 520 -11.92 -22.32 2.13
CA ILE A 520 -10.48 -22.20 2.36
C ILE A 520 -10.18 -22.54 3.83
N VAL A 521 -9.35 -23.55 4.06
CA VAL A 521 -8.83 -23.89 5.38
C VAL A 521 -7.32 -23.74 5.38
N ILE A 522 -6.81 -22.95 6.30
CA ILE A 522 -5.36 -22.78 6.52
C ILE A 522 -4.98 -23.49 7.81
N LEU A 523 -4.02 -24.40 7.72
CA LEU A 523 -3.47 -25.11 8.86
C LEU A 523 -2.14 -24.45 9.24
N ASP A 524 -2.09 -23.89 10.44
CA ASP A 524 -0.88 -23.24 11.00
C ASP A 524 -0.18 -24.14 12.02
N GLU A 525 -0.84 -25.23 12.46
CA GLU A 525 -0.28 -26.18 13.45
C GLU A 525 -0.26 -27.62 12.90
N PRO A 526 0.84 -28.37 13.10
CA PRO A 526 0.92 -29.77 12.71
C PRO A 526 -0.18 -30.62 13.36
N GLY A 527 -0.91 -31.40 12.57
CA GLY A 527 -1.97 -32.29 13.03
C GLY A 527 -3.37 -31.70 13.10
N SER A 528 -3.55 -30.43 12.72
CA SER A 528 -4.86 -29.83 12.47
C SER A 528 -5.56 -30.53 11.30
N ARG A 529 -6.90 -30.52 11.31
CA ARG A 529 -7.72 -31.17 10.26
C ARG A 529 -8.30 -30.16 9.31
N CYS A 530 -8.42 -30.54 8.06
CA CYS A 530 -8.99 -29.70 7.00
C CYS A 530 -10.48 -29.40 7.24
N TRP A 531 -11.29 -30.43 7.45
CA TRP A 531 -12.73 -30.33 7.69
C TRP A 531 -13.14 -31.36 8.74
N PRO A 532 -14.31 -31.17 9.43
CA PRO A 532 -14.75 -32.07 10.49
C PRO A 532 -14.93 -33.55 10.06
N ASP A 533 -15.26 -33.77 8.77
CA ASP A 533 -15.60 -35.08 8.23
C ASP A 533 -14.41 -35.78 7.52
N THR A 534 -13.20 -35.24 7.62
CA THR A 534 -11.93 -35.78 7.05
C THR A 534 -10.94 -36.22 8.19
#